data_1d7a28233f64db85eb856f5b3b3749c7
#
_entry.id   1d7a28233f64db85eb856f5b3b3749c7
#
_cell.length_a   1.000
_cell.length_b   1.000
_cell.length_c   1.000
_cell.angle_alpha   90.00
_cell.angle_beta   90.00
_cell.angle_gamma   90.00
#
_symmetry.space_group_name_H-M   'P 1'
#
loop_
_entity.id
_entity.type
_entity.pdbx_description
1 polymer ?
#
loop_
_entity_poly.entity_id
_entity_poly.type
_entity_poly.pdbx_seq_one_letter_code
_entity_poly.pdbx_strand_id
1 'polypeptide(L)'
;FTLKTEDEKLNRMAVWNQYQCVVTYNFARSASYFESGIGRGLGFRDTSQDMLGAAHQLPKERIRERLYDVAATQFEDGSAYHQFQPLTKRGNADIGSNFNDDPLWLVLGVGNYIRETGDVDFLKVDVPFDNSETNKATMFEHLRRSYNYIPNHLGPHGLPLIGRADWNDCLNLNCFSTNPNDSFQTCTNKEGKNAESVMIAQMFVYVTPDYAAMCRLMGDEAEAKRAED
;
A
#
# COMPACT_ATOMS: atom_id res chain seq x y z
N PHE A 1 24.44 -6.87 -8.44
CA PHE A 1 24.47 -6.07 -9.70
C PHE A 1 25.73 -5.21 -9.75
N THR A 2 26.41 -5.20 -10.88
CA THR A 2 27.58 -4.36 -11.11
C THR A 2 27.41 -3.63 -12.43
N LEU A 3 27.47 -2.30 -12.40
CA LEU A 3 27.46 -1.46 -13.56
C LEU A 3 28.88 -0.93 -13.81
N LYS A 4 29.35 -1.06 -15.07
CA LYS A 4 30.63 -0.54 -15.51
C LYS A 4 30.43 0.18 -16.84
N THR A 5 30.49 1.50 -16.79
CA THR A 5 30.36 2.41 -17.95
C THR A 5 31.53 3.39 -17.97
N GLU A 6 31.59 4.22 -18.98
CA GLU A 6 32.56 5.32 -19.06
C GLU A 6 32.23 6.45 -18.07
N ASP A 7 30.96 6.53 -17.60
CA ASP A 7 30.52 7.51 -16.59
C ASP A 7 30.67 6.95 -15.18
N GLU A 8 31.71 7.39 -14.49
CA GLU A 8 31.97 6.99 -13.12
C GLU A 8 30.91 7.43 -12.11
N LYS A 9 30.15 8.52 -12.39
CA LYS A 9 29.06 8.95 -11.50
C LYS A 9 27.93 7.95 -11.57
N LEU A 10 27.58 7.49 -12.78
CA LEU A 10 26.58 6.47 -12.99
C LEU A 10 26.96 5.14 -12.32
N ASN A 11 28.24 4.76 -12.43
CA ASN A 11 28.76 3.54 -11.78
C ASN A 11 28.61 3.62 -10.26
N ARG A 12 28.93 4.77 -9.65
CA ARG A 12 28.75 4.98 -8.20
C ARG A 12 27.28 5.02 -7.80
N MET A 13 26.43 5.66 -8.58
CA MET A 13 24.98 5.69 -8.30
C MET A 13 24.38 4.30 -8.29
N ALA A 14 24.80 3.41 -9.18
CA ALA A 14 24.31 2.04 -9.22
C ALA A 14 24.59 1.30 -7.90
N VAL A 15 25.77 1.49 -7.31
CA VAL A 15 26.12 0.90 -6.00
C VAL A 15 25.28 1.51 -4.89
N TRP A 16 25.12 2.83 -4.87
CA TRP A 16 24.30 3.51 -3.88
C TRP A 16 22.84 3.09 -3.95
N ASN A 17 22.29 2.94 -5.16
CA ASN A 17 20.90 2.52 -5.33
C ASN A 17 20.65 1.13 -4.76
N GLN A 18 21.57 0.18 -4.96
CA GLN A 18 21.47 -1.14 -4.34
C GLN A 18 21.51 -1.07 -2.81
N TYR A 19 22.39 -0.27 -2.27
CA TYR A 19 22.48 -0.06 -0.84
C TYR A 19 21.17 0.53 -0.28
N GLN A 20 20.61 1.53 -0.95
CA GLN A 20 19.34 2.15 -0.55
C GLN A 20 18.18 1.14 -0.61
N CYS A 21 18.09 0.30 -1.62
CA CYS A 21 17.06 -0.75 -1.71
C CYS A 21 17.15 -1.73 -0.53
N VAL A 22 18.36 -2.15 -0.14
CA VAL A 22 18.57 -3.04 1.01
C VAL A 22 18.18 -2.36 2.32
N VAL A 23 18.55 -1.09 2.49
CA VAL A 23 18.21 -0.31 3.69
C VAL A 23 16.69 -0.12 3.77
N THR A 24 16.06 0.30 2.68
CA THR A 24 14.60 0.49 2.61
C THR A 24 13.84 -0.80 2.94
N TYR A 25 14.29 -1.94 2.41
CA TYR A 25 13.68 -3.21 2.72
C TYR A 25 13.75 -3.57 4.22
N ASN A 26 14.90 -3.37 4.85
CA ASN A 26 15.13 -3.82 6.23
C ASN A 26 14.68 -2.81 7.29
N PHE A 27 14.78 -1.51 7.00
CA PHE A 27 14.61 -0.44 7.99
C PHE A 27 13.54 0.60 7.63
N ALA A 28 12.77 0.37 6.58
CA ALA A 28 11.93 1.39 5.95
C ALA A 28 12.74 2.51 5.27
N ARG A 29 12.06 3.57 4.84
CA ARG A 29 12.65 4.68 4.06
C ARG A 29 13.83 5.35 4.70
N SER A 30 13.89 5.30 6.00
CA SER A 30 14.97 5.88 6.78
C SER A 30 15.53 4.82 7.72
N ALA A 31 16.83 4.69 7.73
CA ALA A 31 17.56 4.01 8.80
C ALA A 31 17.64 4.87 10.06
N SER A 32 16.94 5.99 10.10
CA SER A 32 16.91 6.90 11.23
C SER A 32 16.15 6.30 12.41
N TYR A 33 16.78 6.33 13.57
CA TYR A 33 16.15 6.00 14.82
C TYR A 33 14.89 6.86 15.11
N PHE A 34 14.87 8.08 14.61
CA PHE A 34 13.73 9.00 14.78
C PHE A 34 12.52 8.63 13.94
N GLU A 35 12.71 8.09 12.74
CA GLU A 35 11.61 7.68 11.86
C GLU A 35 11.19 6.24 12.07
N SER A 36 12.18 5.35 12.23
CA SER A 36 11.93 3.91 12.42
C SER A 36 11.82 3.53 13.89
N GLY A 37 12.08 4.43 14.80
CA GLY A 37 12.37 4.27 16.21
C GLY A 37 11.46 3.34 17.02
N ILE A 38 11.73 3.24 18.29
CA ILE A 38 10.95 2.40 19.21
C ILE A 38 9.48 2.85 19.19
N GLY A 39 8.57 1.97 18.78
CA GLY A 39 7.14 2.22 18.74
C GLY A 39 6.58 2.72 17.42
N ARG A 40 7.42 3.10 16.43
CA ARG A 40 6.93 3.38 15.08
C ARG A 40 6.95 2.11 14.23
N GLY A 41 5.92 1.96 13.41
CA GLY A 41 5.80 0.86 12.47
C GLY A 41 6.33 1.21 11.08
N LEU A 42 6.32 0.22 10.21
CA LEU A 42 6.42 0.40 8.78
C LEU A 42 5.05 0.83 8.24
N GLY A 43 5.01 1.90 7.46
CA GLY A 43 3.78 2.36 6.83
C GLY A 43 3.28 1.36 5.78
N PHE A 44 1.97 1.15 5.73
CA PHE A 44 1.35 0.26 4.74
C PHE A 44 1.62 0.76 3.31
N ARG A 45 1.23 2.00 3.02
CA ARG A 45 1.48 2.63 1.71
C ARG A 45 2.96 2.83 1.44
N ASP A 46 3.71 3.28 2.46
CA ASP A 46 5.14 3.53 2.32
C ASP A 46 5.89 2.27 1.92
N THR A 47 5.61 1.16 2.59
CA THR A 47 6.22 -0.14 2.28
C THR A 47 5.82 -0.63 0.90
N SER A 48 4.53 -0.53 0.54
CA SER A 48 4.05 -0.92 -0.78
C SER A 48 4.72 -0.08 -1.88
N GLN A 49 4.83 1.22 -1.68
CA GLN A 49 5.50 2.14 -2.60
C GLN A 49 7.00 1.87 -2.71
N ASP A 50 7.68 1.59 -1.60
CA ASP A 50 9.09 1.26 -1.60
C ASP A 50 9.39 -0.03 -2.37
N MET A 51 8.47 -1.02 -2.32
CA MET A 51 8.61 -2.25 -3.08
C MET A 51 8.53 -2.02 -4.60
N LEU A 52 7.86 -0.97 -5.07
CA LEU A 52 7.89 -0.61 -6.50
C LEU A 52 9.30 -0.29 -6.97
N GLY A 53 10.03 0.50 -6.18
CA GLY A 53 11.42 0.86 -6.50
C GLY A 53 12.42 -0.26 -6.25
N ALA A 54 12.16 -1.12 -5.25
CA ALA A 54 13.05 -2.20 -4.86
C ALA A 54 12.93 -3.47 -5.71
N ALA A 55 11.82 -3.65 -6.44
CA ALA A 55 11.50 -4.88 -7.18
C ALA A 55 12.58 -5.29 -8.19
N HIS A 56 13.31 -4.33 -8.77
CA HIS A 56 14.39 -4.59 -9.73
C HIS A 56 15.74 -4.93 -9.09
N GLN A 57 15.90 -4.67 -7.79
CA GLN A 57 17.19 -4.72 -7.10
C GLN A 57 17.27 -5.84 -6.08
N LEU A 58 16.14 -6.24 -5.51
CA LEU A 58 16.07 -7.29 -4.50
C LEU A 58 15.62 -8.61 -5.11
N PRO A 59 16.01 -9.75 -4.51
CA PRO A 59 15.44 -11.04 -4.87
C PRO A 59 13.91 -11.01 -4.76
N LYS A 60 13.21 -11.60 -5.72
CA LYS A 60 11.75 -11.60 -5.79
C LYS A 60 11.08 -12.15 -4.53
N GLU A 61 11.74 -13.12 -3.87
CA GLU A 61 11.26 -13.73 -2.63
C GLU A 61 11.15 -12.70 -1.50
N ARG A 62 12.06 -11.72 -1.47
CA ARG A 62 12.03 -10.63 -0.48
C ARG A 62 10.89 -9.65 -0.73
N ILE A 63 10.63 -9.31 -1.98
CA ILE A 63 9.50 -8.45 -2.34
C ILE A 63 8.19 -9.16 -2.00
N ARG A 64 8.09 -10.44 -2.36
CA ARG A 64 6.93 -11.28 -2.05
C ARG A 64 6.66 -11.38 -0.56
N GLU A 65 7.70 -11.63 0.25
CA GLU A 65 7.61 -11.68 1.73
C GLU A 65 7.05 -10.35 2.27
N ARG A 66 7.56 -9.23 1.78
CA ARG A 66 7.13 -7.91 2.26
C ARG A 66 5.70 -7.57 1.87
N LEU A 67 5.29 -7.88 0.64
CA LEU A 67 3.91 -7.70 0.21
C LEU A 67 2.94 -8.61 0.97
N TYR A 68 3.38 -9.82 1.31
CA TYR A 68 2.62 -10.72 2.19
C TYR A 68 2.43 -10.11 3.59
N ASP A 69 3.50 -9.59 4.20
CA ASP A 69 3.45 -8.92 5.53
C ASP A 69 2.47 -7.74 5.52
N VAL A 70 2.50 -6.92 4.46
CA VAL A 70 1.58 -5.80 4.28
C VAL A 70 0.14 -6.29 4.18
N ALA A 71 -0.14 -7.24 3.28
CA ALA A 71 -1.47 -7.79 3.08
C ALA A 71 -2.06 -8.45 4.35
N ALA A 72 -1.20 -9.07 5.17
CA ALA A 72 -1.62 -9.71 6.42
C ALA A 72 -2.17 -8.72 7.47
N THR A 73 -1.97 -7.43 7.30
CA THR A 73 -2.52 -6.38 8.17
C THR A 73 -3.81 -5.77 7.66
N GLN A 74 -4.34 -6.26 6.54
CA GLN A 74 -5.62 -5.83 6.00
C GLN A 74 -6.79 -6.39 6.80
N PHE A 75 -7.87 -5.62 6.89
CA PHE A 75 -9.15 -6.06 7.45
C PHE A 75 -10.05 -6.72 6.39
N GLU A 76 -11.05 -7.45 6.84
CA GLU A 76 -11.99 -8.13 5.94
C GLU A 76 -12.79 -7.19 5.04
N ASP A 77 -13.02 -5.95 5.45
CA ASP A 77 -13.73 -4.93 4.67
C ASP A 77 -12.89 -4.32 3.55
N GLY A 78 -11.59 -4.68 3.49
CA GLY A 78 -10.64 -4.17 2.51
C GLY A 78 -9.81 -2.99 2.99
N SER A 79 -10.15 -2.37 4.13
CA SER A 79 -9.28 -1.40 4.80
C SER A 79 -8.04 -2.07 5.40
N ALA A 80 -7.08 -1.28 5.88
CA ALA A 80 -5.87 -1.82 6.48
C ALA A 80 -5.40 -0.97 7.65
N TYR A 81 -4.55 -1.53 8.49
CA TYR A 81 -3.76 -0.70 9.39
C TYR A 81 -2.82 0.18 8.60
N HIS A 82 -2.75 1.45 8.95
CA HIS A 82 -1.84 2.40 8.32
C HIS A 82 -0.36 2.04 8.55
N GLN A 83 -0.06 1.37 9.65
CA GLN A 83 1.28 0.91 10.01
C GLN A 83 1.26 -0.48 10.63
N PHE A 84 2.36 -1.21 10.48
CA PHE A 84 2.60 -2.49 11.14
C PHE A 84 3.99 -2.55 11.78
N GLN A 85 4.13 -3.37 12.82
CA GLN A 85 5.40 -3.52 13.53
C GLN A 85 6.30 -4.52 12.78
N PRO A 86 7.53 -4.14 12.43
CA PRO A 86 8.39 -4.97 11.59
C PRO A 86 8.82 -6.29 12.24
N LEU A 87 8.93 -6.33 13.56
CA LEU A 87 9.36 -7.53 14.29
C LEU A 87 8.22 -8.53 14.51
N THR A 88 7.04 -8.02 14.88
CA THR A 88 5.87 -8.87 15.17
C THR A 88 5.00 -9.10 13.95
N LYS A 89 5.19 -8.32 12.90
CA LYS A 89 4.36 -8.30 11.67
C LYS A 89 2.90 -7.94 11.92
N ARG A 90 2.57 -7.40 13.09
CA ARG A 90 1.20 -7.05 13.48
C ARG A 90 0.88 -5.60 13.20
N GLY A 91 -0.36 -5.33 12.82
CA GLY A 91 -0.88 -3.99 12.65
C GLY A 91 -0.76 -3.14 13.92
N ASN A 92 -0.56 -1.85 13.76
CA ASN A 92 -0.42 -0.88 14.86
C ASN A 92 -1.79 -0.25 15.17
N ALA A 93 -2.45 -0.75 16.22
CA ALA A 93 -3.75 -0.26 16.64
C ALA A 93 -3.74 1.20 17.15
N ASP A 94 -2.61 1.70 17.64
CA ASP A 94 -2.50 3.09 18.13
C ASP A 94 -2.65 4.11 17.01
N ILE A 95 -2.13 3.78 15.81
CA ILE A 95 -2.31 4.58 14.61
C ILE A 95 -3.67 4.26 13.96
N GLY A 96 -4.06 2.97 13.98
CA GLY A 96 -5.34 2.51 13.46
C GLY A 96 -5.39 2.43 11.93
N SER A 97 -6.60 2.62 11.40
CA SER A 97 -6.94 2.49 9.98
C SER A 97 -7.62 3.76 9.44
N ASN A 98 -8.36 3.62 8.35
CA ASN A 98 -9.14 4.68 7.70
C ASN A 98 -8.30 5.74 6.95
N PHE A 99 -7.12 5.37 6.49
CA PHE A 99 -6.40 6.08 5.46
C PHE A 99 -6.82 5.44 4.12
N ASN A 100 -7.74 6.10 3.43
CA ASN A 100 -8.49 5.42 2.37
C ASN A 100 -7.70 5.19 1.08
N ASP A 101 -6.49 5.70 0.99
CA ASP A 101 -5.55 5.36 -0.09
C ASP A 101 -4.79 4.05 0.15
N ASP A 102 -4.61 3.64 1.43
CA ASP A 102 -3.81 2.45 1.78
C ASP A 102 -4.19 1.20 0.97
N PRO A 103 -5.48 0.82 0.82
CA PRO A 103 -5.85 -0.37 0.07
C PRO A 103 -5.32 -0.41 -1.37
N LEU A 104 -5.31 0.73 -2.06
CA LEU A 104 -4.87 0.80 -3.46
C LEU A 104 -3.36 0.59 -3.61
N TRP A 105 -2.58 0.92 -2.61
CA TRP A 105 -1.13 0.70 -2.63
C TRP A 105 -0.80 -0.79 -2.65
N LEU A 106 -1.60 -1.64 -2.01
CA LEU A 106 -1.42 -3.09 -2.10
C LEU A 106 -1.70 -3.60 -3.52
N VAL A 107 -2.77 -3.12 -4.16
CA VAL A 107 -3.09 -3.47 -5.56
C VAL A 107 -1.95 -3.09 -6.48
N LEU A 108 -1.44 -1.87 -6.34
CA LEU A 108 -0.32 -1.38 -7.13
C LEU A 108 0.96 -2.18 -6.89
N GLY A 109 1.29 -2.45 -5.61
CA GLY A 109 2.48 -3.19 -5.23
C GLY A 109 2.50 -4.61 -5.77
N VAL A 110 1.40 -5.35 -5.63
CA VAL A 110 1.28 -6.72 -6.13
C VAL A 110 1.22 -6.75 -7.66
N GLY A 111 0.50 -5.81 -8.28
CA GLY A 111 0.46 -5.70 -9.75
C GLY A 111 1.86 -5.48 -10.34
N ASN A 112 2.64 -4.55 -9.75
CA ASN A 112 4.02 -4.33 -10.16
C ASN A 112 4.90 -5.57 -9.95
N TYR A 113 4.78 -6.24 -8.80
CA TYR A 113 5.52 -7.47 -8.51
C TYR A 113 5.27 -8.55 -9.57
N ILE A 114 4.01 -8.76 -9.94
CA ILE A 114 3.66 -9.76 -10.96
C ILE A 114 4.20 -9.38 -12.33
N ARG A 115 4.13 -8.10 -12.71
CA ARG A 115 4.71 -7.62 -13.98
C ARG A 115 6.22 -7.87 -14.06
N GLU A 116 6.93 -7.63 -12.96
CA GLU A 116 8.39 -7.77 -12.92
C GLU A 116 8.85 -9.22 -12.84
N THR A 117 8.09 -10.07 -12.18
CA THR A 117 8.56 -11.44 -11.84
C THR A 117 7.85 -12.56 -12.59
N GLY A 118 6.65 -12.32 -13.10
CA GLY A 118 5.78 -13.35 -13.65
C GLY A 118 5.21 -14.34 -12.62
N ASP A 119 5.36 -14.07 -11.31
CA ASP A 119 4.91 -14.96 -10.22
C ASP A 119 3.40 -14.87 -9.99
N VAL A 120 2.62 -15.39 -10.93
CA VAL A 120 1.15 -15.42 -10.85
C VAL A 120 0.67 -16.28 -9.67
N ASP A 121 1.44 -17.28 -9.25
CA ASP A 121 1.06 -18.14 -8.13
C ASP A 121 1.00 -17.39 -6.80
N PHE A 122 1.59 -16.22 -6.70
CA PHE A 122 1.41 -15.36 -5.52
C PHE A 122 -0.05 -14.96 -5.30
N LEU A 123 -0.84 -14.80 -6.35
CA LEU A 123 -2.27 -14.50 -6.24
C LEU A 123 -3.09 -15.58 -5.53
N LYS A 124 -2.57 -16.82 -5.50
CA LYS A 124 -3.24 -17.99 -4.90
C LYS A 124 -2.82 -18.27 -3.46
N VAL A 125 -1.85 -17.51 -2.94
CA VAL A 125 -1.33 -17.72 -1.59
C VAL A 125 -2.34 -17.26 -0.56
N ASP A 126 -2.60 -18.08 0.44
CA ASP A 126 -3.45 -17.73 1.58
C ASP A 126 -2.74 -16.72 2.48
N VAL A 127 -3.41 -15.62 2.73
CA VAL A 127 -2.96 -14.50 3.58
C VAL A 127 -4.00 -14.28 4.67
N PRO A 128 -3.59 -14.06 5.93
CA PRO A 128 -4.54 -13.76 7.00
C PRO A 128 -5.10 -12.34 6.89
N PHE A 129 -6.35 -12.13 7.31
CA PHE A 129 -6.88 -10.82 7.64
C PHE A 129 -6.53 -10.49 9.10
N ASP A 130 -6.07 -9.26 9.35
CA ASP A 130 -5.68 -8.78 10.68
C ASP A 130 -4.76 -9.76 11.43
N ASN A 131 -3.81 -10.34 10.74
CA ASN A 131 -2.88 -11.35 11.26
C ASN A 131 -3.59 -12.54 11.98
N SER A 132 -4.82 -12.87 11.60
CA SER A 132 -5.61 -13.96 12.18
C SER A 132 -5.03 -15.33 11.82
N GLU A 133 -5.01 -16.25 12.76
CA GLU A 133 -4.60 -17.63 12.48
C GLU A 133 -5.63 -18.43 11.67
N THR A 134 -6.90 -18.07 11.81
CA THR A 134 -8.04 -18.85 11.27
C THR A 134 -8.76 -18.16 10.11
N ASN A 135 -8.71 -16.83 10.03
CA ASN A 135 -9.38 -16.06 8.99
C ASN A 135 -8.40 -15.67 7.89
N LYS A 136 -8.43 -16.41 6.79
CA LYS A 136 -7.52 -16.25 5.65
C LYS A 136 -8.27 -16.27 4.34
N ALA A 137 -7.73 -15.59 3.37
CA ALA A 137 -8.15 -15.66 1.98
C ALA A 137 -6.94 -15.62 1.05
N THR A 138 -7.15 -15.89 -0.23
CA THR A 138 -6.06 -15.75 -1.21
C THR A 138 -5.60 -14.31 -1.34
N MET A 139 -4.35 -14.09 -1.75
CA MET A 139 -3.86 -12.75 -2.07
C MET A 139 -4.78 -12.04 -3.07
N PHE A 140 -5.30 -12.75 -4.07
CA PHE A 140 -6.26 -12.18 -5.01
C PHE A 140 -7.53 -11.67 -4.32
N GLU A 141 -8.07 -12.39 -3.34
CA GLU A 141 -9.22 -11.92 -2.57
C GLU A 141 -8.89 -10.66 -1.75
N HIS A 142 -7.68 -10.56 -1.19
CA HIS A 142 -7.20 -9.34 -0.55
C HIS A 142 -7.20 -8.16 -1.52
N LEU A 143 -6.69 -8.35 -2.74
CA LEU A 143 -6.69 -7.31 -3.77
C LEU A 143 -8.11 -6.93 -4.21
N ARG A 144 -9.01 -7.92 -4.34
CA ARG A 144 -10.41 -7.67 -4.67
C ARG A 144 -11.10 -6.82 -3.61
N ARG A 145 -10.88 -7.11 -2.34
CA ARG A 145 -11.40 -6.29 -1.24
C ARG A 145 -10.78 -4.90 -1.19
N SER A 146 -9.48 -4.79 -1.38
CA SER A 146 -8.77 -3.51 -1.49
C SER A 146 -9.37 -2.63 -2.59
N TYR A 147 -9.53 -3.18 -3.79
CA TYR A 147 -10.04 -2.46 -4.93
C TYR A 147 -11.50 -2.03 -4.71
N ASN A 148 -12.35 -2.95 -4.24
CA ASN A 148 -13.76 -2.70 -4.00
C ASN A 148 -14.03 -1.83 -2.76
N TYR A 149 -13.04 -1.64 -1.88
CA TYR A 149 -13.16 -0.70 -0.78
C TYR A 149 -13.48 0.71 -1.27
N ILE A 150 -12.85 1.13 -2.35
CA ILE A 150 -12.99 2.50 -2.88
C ILE A 150 -14.41 2.82 -3.36
N PRO A 151 -15.03 2.06 -4.29
CA PRO A 151 -16.40 2.34 -4.74
C PRO A 151 -17.44 2.16 -3.64
N ASN A 152 -17.11 1.45 -2.56
CA ASN A 152 -18.01 1.32 -1.41
C ASN A 152 -17.88 2.50 -0.42
N HIS A 153 -16.95 3.43 -0.64
CA HIS A 153 -16.68 4.59 0.22
C HIS A 153 -16.64 5.88 -0.60
N LEU A 154 -17.74 6.18 -1.29
CA LEU A 154 -17.87 7.40 -2.07
C LEU A 154 -18.58 8.49 -1.28
N GLY A 155 -18.17 9.72 -1.53
CA GLY A 155 -18.76 10.92 -0.96
C GLY A 155 -19.90 11.49 -1.81
N PRO A 156 -20.37 12.69 -1.46
CA PRO A 156 -21.57 13.27 -2.08
C PRO A 156 -21.42 13.62 -3.57
N HIS A 157 -20.22 13.76 -4.10
CA HIS A 157 -19.96 14.03 -5.52
C HIS A 157 -19.54 12.78 -6.29
N GLY A 158 -19.59 11.60 -5.66
CA GLY A 158 -19.19 10.34 -6.28
C GLY A 158 -17.69 10.12 -6.36
N LEU A 159 -16.89 10.92 -5.62
CA LEU A 159 -15.46 10.71 -5.47
C LEU A 159 -15.17 9.91 -4.20
N PRO A 160 -14.02 9.21 -4.11
CA PRO A 160 -13.66 8.48 -2.91
C PRO A 160 -13.57 9.38 -1.69
N LEU A 161 -14.11 8.93 -0.56
CA LEU A 161 -13.92 9.58 0.73
C LEU A 161 -12.45 9.48 1.14
N ILE A 162 -11.92 10.57 1.69
CA ILE A 162 -10.52 10.63 2.11
C ILE A 162 -10.23 9.81 3.38
N GLY A 163 -11.26 9.57 4.22
CA GLY A 163 -11.07 9.00 5.54
C GLY A 163 -10.31 9.96 6.46
N ARG A 164 -9.30 9.46 7.16
CA ARG A 164 -8.43 10.29 8.01
C ARG A 164 -7.51 11.18 7.19
N ALA A 165 -6.91 10.61 6.17
CA ALA A 165 -6.04 11.30 5.22
C ALA A 165 -5.76 10.38 4.02
N ASP A 166 -5.18 10.94 2.97
CA ASP A 166 -4.53 10.23 1.88
C ASP A 166 -3.01 10.47 1.91
N TRP A 167 -2.32 10.18 0.84
CA TRP A 167 -0.87 10.37 0.70
C TRP A 167 -0.41 11.81 1.00
N ASN A 168 -1.30 12.79 0.88
CA ASN A 168 -1.02 14.20 1.17
C ASN A 168 -1.33 14.57 2.63
N ASP A 169 -0.94 13.76 3.58
CA ASP A 169 -1.28 13.87 5.02
C ASP A 169 -1.23 15.29 5.56
N CYS A 170 -0.18 16.04 5.21
CA CYS A 170 0.02 17.38 5.71
C CYS A 170 -0.85 18.45 5.01
N LEU A 171 -1.38 18.12 3.83
CA LEU A 171 -2.23 19.02 3.03
C LEU A 171 -3.71 18.77 3.29
N ASN A 172 -4.06 17.59 3.75
CA ASN A 172 -5.41 17.22 4.15
C ASN A 172 -5.71 17.76 5.54
N LEU A 173 -5.42 19.02 5.75
CA LEU A 173 -5.70 19.69 7.00
C LEU A 173 -7.15 19.45 7.38
N ASN A 174 -7.39 19.42 8.66
CA ASN A 174 -8.65 19.22 9.28
C ASN A 174 -9.76 20.11 8.71
N CYS A 175 -10.37 19.65 7.64
CA CYS A 175 -11.43 20.38 6.94
C CYS A 175 -12.74 20.50 7.76
N PHE A 176 -12.83 19.85 8.92
CA PHE A 176 -13.99 19.89 9.79
C PHE A 176 -13.75 20.60 11.13
N SER A 177 -12.53 21.00 11.42
CA SER A 177 -12.21 21.72 12.63
C SER A 177 -12.01 23.23 12.34
N THR A 178 -12.44 24.05 13.27
CA THR A 178 -12.14 25.48 13.31
C THR A 178 -10.90 25.78 14.14
N ASN A 179 -10.33 24.76 14.80
CA ASN A 179 -9.13 24.91 15.61
C ASN A 179 -7.87 24.67 14.73
N PRO A 180 -7.05 25.70 14.50
CA PRO A 180 -5.85 25.59 13.64
C PRO A 180 -4.76 24.65 14.20
N ASN A 181 -4.86 24.26 15.47
CA ASN A 181 -3.91 23.33 16.09
C ASN A 181 -4.29 21.87 15.93
N ASP A 182 -5.48 21.57 15.41
CA ASP A 182 -5.86 20.19 15.13
C ASP A 182 -5.11 19.70 13.89
N SER A 183 -4.40 18.59 14.04
CA SER A 183 -3.82 17.88 12.91
C SER A 183 -4.83 16.91 12.27
N PHE A 184 -4.53 16.43 11.07
CA PHE A 184 -5.34 15.38 10.43
C PHE A 184 -5.51 14.13 11.30
N GLN A 185 -4.53 13.81 12.15
CA GLN A 185 -4.56 12.64 13.03
C GLN A 185 -5.49 12.80 14.23
N THR A 186 -5.71 14.04 14.64
CA THR A 186 -6.53 14.35 15.83
C THR A 186 -7.91 14.86 15.47
N CYS A 187 -8.14 15.17 14.19
CA CYS A 187 -9.41 15.71 13.76
C CYS A 187 -10.51 14.66 13.67
N THR A 188 -11.74 15.09 13.69
CA THR A 188 -12.93 14.26 13.54
C THR A 188 -13.14 13.76 12.11
N ASN A 189 -12.29 14.16 11.19
CA ASN A 189 -12.39 13.81 9.77
C ASN A 189 -12.30 12.30 9.50
N LYS A 190 -11.67 11.52 10.41
CA LYS A 190 -11.58 10.07 10.27
C LYS A 190 -12.96 9.38 10.09
N GLU A 191 -14.03 10.02 10.57
CA GLU A 191 -15.42 9.59 10.40
C GLU A 191 -16.16 10.47 9.39
N GLY A 192 -15.45 11.37 8.72
CA GLY A 192 -16.04 12.30 7.74
C GLY A 192 -16.65 11.56 6.56
N LYS A 193 -17.85 11.91 6.24
CA LYS A 193 -18.64 11.34 5.12
C LYS A 193 -18.74 12.29 3.93
N ASN A 194 -18.03 13.41 3.96
CA ASN A 194 -18.16 14.48 2.98
C ASN A 194 -16.85 14.85 2.29
N ALA A 195 -15.69 14.68 2.98
CA ALA A 195 -14.42 15.04 2.40
C ALA A 195 -13.95 13.96 1.44
N GLU A 196 -13.79 14.36 0.18
CA GLU A 196 -13.42 13.49 -0.93
C GLU A 196 -11.99 13.77 -1.39
N SER A 197 -11.33 12.75 -1.93
CA SER A 197 -9.96 12.82 -2.42
C SER A 197 -9.91 12.60 -3.93
N VAL A 198 -9.50 13.64 -4.65
CA VAL A 198 -9.18 13.54 -6.09
C VAL A 198 -7.95 12.66 -6.31
N MET A 199 -6.98 12.68 -5.37
CA MET A 199 -5.78 11.83 -5.47
C MET A 199 -6.14 10.34 -5.41
N ILE A 200 -7.02 9.94 -4.48
CA ILE A 200 -7.49 8.54 -4.39
C ILE A 200 -8.26 8.16 -5.66
N ALA A 201 -9.10 9.06 -6.20
CA ALA A 201 -9.81 8.81 -7.46
C ALA A 201 -8.83 8.58 -8.63
N GLN A 202 -7.81 9.42 -8.75
CA GLN A 202 -6.78 9.25 -9.78
C GLN A 202 -6.00 7.95 -9.61
N MET A 203 -5.66 7.60 -8.36
CA MET A 203 -4.96 6.35 -8.05
C MET A 203 -5.84 5.14 -8.38
N PHE A 204 -7.13 5.20 -8.07
CA PHE A 204 -8.09 4.15 -8.41
C PHE A 204 -8.09 3.88 -9.92
N VAL A 205 -8.22 4.92 -10.74
CA VAL A 205 -8.14 4.80 -12.19
C VAL A 205 -6.78 4.26 -12.64
N TYR A 206 -5.70 4.72 -12.01
CA TYR A 206 -4.35 4.29 -12.35
C TYR A 206 -4.10 2.81 -12.11
N VAL A 207 -4.63 2.23 -11.02
CA VAL A 207 -4.41 0.80 -10.69
C VAL A 207 -5.40 -0.14 -11.38
N THR A 208 -6.50 0.40 -11.94
CA THR A 208 -7.55 -0.40 -12.59
C THR A 208 -7.02 -1.35 -13.67
N PRO A 209 -6.15 -0.95 -14.60
CA PRO A 209 -5.61 -1.86 -15.61
C PRO A 209 -4.84 -3.05 -15.00
N ASP A 210 -4.09 -2.81 -13.94
CA ASP A 210 -3.36 -3.88 -13.25
C ASP A 210 -4.32 -4.83 -12.54
N TYR A 211 -5.33 -4.28 -11.86
CA TYR A 211 -6.36 -5.08 -11.20
C TYR A 211 -7.13 -5.93 -12.20
N ALA A 212 -7.59 -5.36 -13.30
CA ALA A 212 -8.29 -6.08 -14.36
C ALA A 212 -7.42 -7.20 -14.97
N ALA A 213 -6.13 -6.92 -15.19
CA ALA A 213 -5.18 -7.95 -15.65
C ALA A 213 -5.06 -9.11 -14.65
N MET A 214 -4.97 -8.82 -13.34
CA MET A 214 -4.92 -9.85 -12.30
C MET A 214 -6.22 -10.65 -12.22
N CYS A 215 -7.39 -10.03 -12.40
CA CYS A 215 -8.67 -10.73 -12.51
C CYS A 215 -8.65 -11.73 -13.67
N ARG A 216 -8.17 -11.34 -14.84
CA ARG A 216 -8.03 -12.22 -16.01
C ARG A 216 -7.07 -13.38 -15.76
N LEU A 217 -5.95 -13.12 -15.10
CA LEU A 217 -4.99 -14.18 -14.71
C LEU A 217 -5.63 -15.21 -13.77
N MET A 218 -6.62 -14.79 -12.97
CA MET A 218 -7.37 -15.67 -12.08
C MET A 218 -8.65 -16.25 -12.73
N GLY A 219 -8.91 -15.93 -14.00
CA GLY A 219 -10.09 -16.42 -14.74
C GLY A 219 -11.38 -15.67 -14.45
N ASP A 220 -11.33 -14.52 -13.80
CA ASP A 220 -12.49 -13.69 -13.47
C ASP A 220 -12.65 -12.54 -14.50
N GLU A 221 -13.07 -12.89 -15.71
CA GLU A 221 -13.28 -11.90 -16.79
C GLU A 221 -14.45 -10.95 -16.48
N ALA A 222 -15.45 -11.42 -15.74
CA ALA A 222 -16.59 -10.60 -15.38
C ALA A 222 -16.18 -9.44 -14.45
N GLU A 223 -15.33 -9.73 -13.46
CA GLU A 223 -14.80 -8.72 -12.55
C GLU A 223 -13.80 -7.79 -13.26
N ALA A 224 -12.97 -8.32 -14.16
CA ALA A 224 -12.09 -7.50 -14.98
C ALA A 224 -12.86 -6.45 -15.77
N LYS A 225 -13.93 -6.87 -16.46
CA LYS A 225 -14.77 -5.96 -17.23
C LYS A 225 -15.49 -4.95 -16.34
N ARG A 226 -16.05 -5.40 -15.20
CA ARG A 226 -16.70 -4.49 -14.24
C ARG A 226 -15.75 -3.39 -13.75
N ALA A 227 -14.48 -3.73 -13.57
CA ALA A 227 -13.48 -2.76 -13.13
C ALA A 227 -13.13 -1.74 -14.21
N GLU A 228 -13.15 -2.15 -15.49
CA GLU A 228 -12.84 -1.28 -16.63
C GLU A 228 -14.01 -0.36 -17.03
N ASP A 229 -15.26 -0.77 -16.78
CA ASP A 229 -16.48 0.01 -17.04
C ASP A 229 -16.68 1.11 -15.97
#